data_42e460d98b2d4d83e1cf8b0feb7ac08b
#
_entry.id   42e460d98b2d4d83e1cf8b0feb7ac08b
#
_cell.length_a   1.000
_cell.length_b   1.000
_cell.length_c   1.000
_cell.angle_alpha   90.00
_cell.angle_beta   90.00
_cell.angle_gamma   90.00
#
_symmetry.space_group_name_H-M   'P 1'
#
loop_
_entity.id
_entity.type
_entity.pdbx_description
1 polymer ?
#
loop_
_entity_poly.entity_id
_entity_poly.type
_entity_poly.pdbx_seq_one_letter_code
_entity_poly.pdbx_strand_id
1 'polypeptide(L)'
;SILGRGVHAEAYVELVAVVAQANAVDRFADALNLDRVELPEPSVSEPAKTSGVSLQVTSHWVPTAKIKGPNVLKALSAVPFENESLSLLSSVQYVRLGDLLSDLVSNQNSLSRLQVELIAARTSKLNECFY
;
A
#
# COMPACT_ATOMS: atom_id res chain seq x y z
N SER A 1 -18.48 -6.52 -11.65
CA SER A 1 -17.59 -6.37 -10.47
C SER A 1 -17.02 -7.74 -10.08
N ILE A 2 -15.76 -7.80 -9.72
CA ILE A 2 -15.09 -9.02 -9.22
C ILE A 2 -15.78 -9.54 -7.94
N LEU A 3 -16.16 -8.66 -7.04
CA LEU A 3 -16.89 -9.00 -5.82
C LEU A 3 -18.28 -9.58 -6.14
N GLY A 4 -18.93 -9.14 -7.20
CA GLY A 4 -20.19 -9.72 -7.67
C GLY A 4 -20.06 -11.13 -8.26
N ARG A 5 -18.85 -11.64 -8.42
CA ARG A 5 -18.55 -13.01 -8.86
C ARG A 5 -18.18 -13.96 -7.72
N GLY A 6 -18.46 -13.57 -6.47
CA GLY A 6 -18.26 -14.42 -5.29
C GLY A 6 -16.85 -14.35 -4.67
N VAL A 7 -16.01 -13.42 -5.11
CA VAL A 7 -14.70 -13.18 -4.46
C VAL A 7 -14.95 -12.41 -3.16
N HIS A 8 -14.47 -12.93 -2.03
CA HIS A 8 -14.53 -12.23 -0.76
C HIS A 8 -13.69 -10.96 -0.78
N ALA A 9 -14.13 -9.94 -0.03
CA ALA A 9 -13.47 -8.64 -0.03
C ALA A 9 -12.02 -8.72 0.46
N GLU A 10 -11.75 -9.54 1.46
CA GLU A 10 -10.41 -9.77 1.98
C GLU A 10 -9.48 -10.40 0.93
N ALA A 11 -9.95 -11.42 0.21
CA ALA A 11 -9.17 -12.05 -0.86
C ALA A 11 -8.89 -11.06 -2.01
N TYR A 12 -9.83 -10.17 -2.30
CA TYR A 12 -9.63 -9.10 -3.27
C TYR A 12 -8.57 -8.10 -2.78
N VAL A 13 -8.64 -7.68 -1.51
CA VAL A 13 -7.66 -6.76 -0.92
C VAL A 13 -6.27 -7.38 -0.91
N GLU A 14 -6.14 -8.66 -0.55
CA GLU A 14 -4.88 -9.40 -0.60
C GLU A 14 -4.29 -9.44 -2.01
N LEU A 15 -5.09 -9.80 -3.01
CA LEU A 15 -4.66 -9.81 -4.40
C LEU A 15 -4.17 -8.43 -4.87
N VAL A 16 -4.93 -7.38 -4.56
CA VAL A 16 -4.55 -5.99 -4.91
C VAL A 16 -3.26 -5.59 -4.20
N ALA A 17 -3.11 -5.95 -2.93
CA ALA A 17 -1.92 -5.66 -2.14
C ALA A 17 -0.67 -6.28 -2.77
N VAL A 18 -0.71 -7.60 -3.05
CA VAL A 18 0.42 -8.32 -3.66
C VAL A 18 0.80 -7.69 -5.00
N VAL A 19 -0.18 -7.46 -5.88
CA VAL A 19 0.07 -6.89 -7.21
C VAL A 19 0.64 -5.47 -7.10
N ALA A 20 0.07 -4.62 -6.24
CA ALA A 20 0.51 -3.23 -6.10
C ALA A 20 1.92 -3.14 -5.51
N GLN A 21 2.23 -3.92 -4.48
CA GLN A 21 3.52 -3.91 -3.83
C GLN A 21 4.61 -4.51 -4.72
N ALA A 22 4.35 -5.63 -5.38
CA ALA A 22 5.27 -6.22 -6.35
C ALA A 22 5.58 -5.24 -7.50
N ASN A 23 4.55 -4.60 -8.06
CA ASN A 23 4.75 -3.59 -9.09
C ASN A 23 5.57 -2.39 -8.60
N ALA A 24 5.39 -1.94 -7.36
CA ALA A 24 6.17 -0.84 -6.79
C ALA A 24 7.65 -1.21 -6.67
N VAL A 25 7.97 -2.42 -6.22
CA VAL A 25 9.35 -2.92 -6.09
C VAL A 25 9.98 -3.08 -7.48
N ASP A 26 9.28 -3.69 -8.42
CA ASP A 26 9.76 -3.90 -9.79
C ASP A 26 10.05 -2.58 -10.50
N ARG A 27 9.14 -1.60 -10.40
CA ARG A 27 9.33 -0.28 -10.99
C ARG A 27 10.48 0.49 -10.36
N PHE A 28 10.71 0.30 -9.07
CA PHE A 28 11.86 0.88 -8.39
C PHE A 28 13.17 0.26 -8.92
N ALA A 29 13.22 -1.06 -9.07
CA ALA A 29 14.38 -1.75 -9.66
C ALA A 29 14.64 -1.29 -11.10
N ASP A 30 13.59 -1.27 -11.94
CA ASP A 30 13.67 -0.78 -13.33
C ASP A 30 14.22 0.65 -13.40
N ALA A 31 13.73 1.56 -12.54
CA ALA A 31 14.14 2.95 -12.53
C ALA A 31 15.62 3.15 -12.15
N LEU A 32 16.18 2.25 -11.35
CA LEU A 32 17.58 2.25 -10.93
C LEU A 32 18.47 1.34 -11.79
N ASN A 33 17.91 0.69 -12.80
CA ASN A 33 18.61 -0.30 -13.63
C ASN A 33 19.22 -1.44 -12.79
N LEU A 34 18.44 -1.93 -11.81
CA LEU A 34 18.78 -3.06 -10.95
C LEU A 34 18.06 -4.32 -11.45
N ASP A 35 18.64 -5.47 -11.16
CA ASP A 35 17.95 -6.74 -11.37
C ASP A 35 16.71 -6.83 -10.46
N ARG A 36 15.62 -7.36 -11.00
CA ARG A 36 14.42 -7.63 -10.21
C ARG A 36 14.68 -8.78 -9.25
N VAL A 37 14.02 -8.70 -8.09
CA VAL A 37 14.08 -9.78 -7.10
C VAL A 37 13.46 -11.06 -7.69
N GLU A 38 14.18 -12.16 -7.59
CA GLU A 38 13.65 -13.46 -7.98
C GLU A 38 12.48 -13.86 -7.09
N LEU A 39 11.45 -14.42 -7.70
CA LEU A 39 10.31 -14.94 -6.95
C LEU A 39 10.76 -16.14 -6.11
N PRO A 40 10.33 -16.22 -4.84
CA PRO A 40 10.60 -17.40 -4.04
C PRO A 40 9.86 -18.61 -4.60
N GLU A 41 10.38 -19.80 -4.30
CA GLU A 41 9.67 -21.03 -4.63
C GLU A 41 8.27 -21.05 -3.99
N PRO A 42 7.24 -21.51 -4.71
CA PRO A 42 5.89 -21.56 -4.18
C PRO A 42 5.83 -22.40 -2.90
N SER A 43 5.26 -21.83 -1.86
CA SER A 43 4.97 -22.58 -0.64
C SER A 43 3.81 -23.55 -0.88
N VAL A 44 3.93 -24.77 -0.39
CA VAL A 44 2.84 -25.75 -0.36
C VAL A 44 1.95 -25.62 0.88
N SER A 45 2.22 -24.62 1.73
CA SER A 45 1.39 -24.37 2.92
C SER A 45 0.04 -23.74 2.52
N GLU A 46 -0.99 -24.04 3.29
CA GLU A 46 -2.26 -23.34 3.14
C GLU A 46 -2.07 -21.83 3.40
N PRO A 47 -2.79 -20.97 2.66
CA PRO A 47 -2.78 -19.54 2.91
C PRO A 47 -3.16 -19.24 4.37
N ALA A 48 -2.48 -18.28 4.98
CA ALA A 48 -2.82 -17.83 6.32
C ALA A 48 -4.28 -17.36 6.35
N LYS A 49 -5.08 -17.90 7.26
CA LYS A 49 -6.45 -17.43 7.46
C LYS A 49 -6.38 -16.00 7.98
N THR A 50 -7.11 -15.10 7.32
CA THR A 50 -7.27 -13.73 7.80
C THR A 50 -7.82 -13.75 9.21
N SER A 51 -7.09 -13.16 10.14
CA SER A 51 -7.53 -13.00 11.52
C SER A 51 -8.76 -12.10 11.56
N GLY A 52 -9.77 -12.46 12.36
CA GLY A 52 -11.06 -11.78 12.48
C GLY A 52 -10.96 -10.33 12.97
N VAL A 53 -10.50 -9.45 12.13
CA VAL A 53 -10.49 -8.00 12.36
C VAL A 53 -11.91 -7.49 12.19
N SER A 54 -12.36 -6.64 13.12
CA SER A 54 -13.66 -5.97 12.97
C SER A 54 -13.61 -4.99 11.81
N LEU A 55 -14.28 -5.34 10.72
CA LEU A 55 -14.35 -4.56 9.51
C LEU A 55 -15.56 -3.63 9.51
N GLN A 56 -15.44 -2.50 8.83
CA GLN A 56 -16.53 -1.56 8.58
C GLN A 56 -16.54 -1.14 7.12
N VAL A 57 -17.73 -0.99 6.55
CA VAL A 57 -17.94 -0.35 5.25
C VAL A 57 -18.26 1.12 5.54
N THR A 58 -17.47 2.01 4.96
CA THR A 58 -17.67 3.47 5.08
C THR A 58 -17.92 4.07 3.71
N SER A 59 -17.10 5.04 3.27
CA SER A 59 -17.15 5.64 1.94
C SER A 59 -16.48 4.80 0.86
N HIS A 60 -15.83 3.70 1.23
CA HIS A 60 -15.12 2.82 0.31
C HIS A 60 -16.01 1.63 -0.05
N TRP A 61 -15.77 1.09 -1.23
CA TRP A 61 -16.47 -0.10 -1.71
C TRP A 61 -15.88 -1.43 -1.21
N VAL A 62 -14.70 -1.39 -0.58
CA VAL A 62 -14.14 -2.50 0.19
C VAL A 62 -14.20 -2.17 1.69
N PRO A 63 -14.44 -3.17 2.56
CA PRO A 63 -14.40 -2.95 3.99
C PRO A 63 -12.98 -2.63 4.48
N THR A 64 -12.88 -1.84 5.53
CA THR A 64 -11.62 -1.51 6.19
C THR A 64 -11.72 -1.75 7.68
N ALA A 65 -10.58 -1.99 8.34
CA ALA A 65 -10.54 -2.01 9.79
C ALA A 65 -10.86 -0.63 10.39
N LYS A 66 -11.31 -0.62 11.65
CA LYS A 66 -11.60 0.62 12.40
C LYS A 66 -10.32 1.31 12.86
N ILE A 67 -9.51 1.78 11.90
CA ILE A 67 -8.27 2.49 12.14
C ILE A 67 -8.51 3.98 11.94
N LYS A 68 -8.00 4.81 12.86
CA LYS A 68 -8.02 6.28 12.71
C LYS A 68 -6.95 6.70 11.70
N GLY A 69 -7.24 7.72 10.91
CA GLY A 69 -6.29 8.30 9.96
C GLY A 69 -6.84 8.42 8.54
N PRO A 70 -6.03 8.94 7.62
CA PRO A 70 -6.40 9.07 6.21
C PRO A 70 -6.60 7.71 5.54
N ASN A 71 -7.29 7.72 4.40
CA ASN A 71 -7.67 6.49 3.70
C ASN A 71 -6.48 5.66 3.25
N VAL A 72 -5.37 6.29 2.86
CA VAL A 72 -4.14 5.61 2.44
C VAL A 72 -3.57 4.69 3.53
N LEU A 73 -3.74 5.03 4.82
CA LEU A 73 -3.24 4.24 5.94
C LEU A 73 -4.09 2.99 6.24
N LYS A 74 -5.29 2.92 5.72
CA LYS A 74 -6.24 1.84 6.00
C LYS A 74 -6.74 1.12 4.75
N ALA A 75 -6.22 1.48 3.58
CA ALA A 75 -6.68 0.93 2.31
C ALA A 75 -6.62 -0.60 2.25
N LEU A 76 -5.57 -1.20 2.82
CA LEU A 76 -5.37 -2.65 2.86
C LEU A 76 -5.70 -3.29 4.22
N SER A 77 -6.28 -2.53 5.14
CA SER A 77 -6.47 -2.96 6.54
C SER A 77 -7.49 -4.08 6.75
N ALA A 78 -8.22 -4.47 5.72
CA ALA A 78 -9.01 -5.70 5.75
C ALA A 78 -8.13 -6.95 5.89
N VAL A 79 -6.87 -6.86 5.47
CA VAL A 79 -5.83 -7.88 5.63
C VAL A 79 -4.66 -7.24 6.39
N PRO A 80 -4.57 -7.37 7.71
CA PRO A 80 -3.59 -6.65 8.54
C PRO A 80 -2.15 -6.83 8.07
N PHE A 81 -1.75 -8.03 7.69
CA PHE A 81 -0.41 -8.31 7.20
C PHE A 81 -0.06 -7.50 5.95
N GLU A 82 -0.99 -7.36 5.03
CA GLU A 82 -0.80 -6.57 3.81
C GLU A 82 -0.70 -5.06 4.13
N ASN A 83 -1.45 -4.62 5.12
CA ASN A 83 -1.37 -3.23 5.58
C ASN A 83 -0.04 -2.91 6.28
N GLU A 84 0.52 -3.86 7.03
CA GLU A 84 1.85 -3.75 7.62
C GLU A 84 2.94 -3.75 6.54
N SER A 85 2.85 -4.64 5.55
CA SER A 85 3.76 -4.70 4.42
C SER A 85 3.77 -3.40 3.62
N LEU A 86 2.58 -2.82 3.35
CA LEU A 86 2.47 -1.50 2.71
C LEU A 86 3.13 -0.40 3.55
N SER A 87 2.95 -0.43 4.87
CA SER A 87 3.56 0.55 5.78
C SER A 87 5.08 0.46 5.76
N LEU A 88 5.63 -0.76 5.74
CA LEU A 88 7.06 -1.00 5.63
C LEU A 88 7.60 -0.48 4.28
N LEU A 89 6.97 -0.85 3.17
CA LEU A 89 7.35 -0.40 1.83
C LEU A 89 7.31 1.13 1.72
N SER A 90 6.25 1.75 2.22
CA SER A 90 6.10 3.21 2.26
C SER A 90 7.21 3.88 3.08
N SER A 91 7.64 3.26 4.18
CA SER A 91 8.68 3.82 5.05
C SER A 91 10.05 3.92 4.40
N VAL A 92 10.33 3.04 3.42
CA VAL A 92 11.62 3.01 2.70
C VAL A 92 11.56 3.71 1.35
N GLN A 93 10.42 3.69 0.67
CA GLN A 93 10.28 4.27 -0.66
C GLN A 93 9.66 5.66 -0.69
N TYR A 94 8.98 6.08 0.38
CA TYR A 94 8.28 7.36 0.41
C TYR A 94 8.50 8.10 1.72
N VAL A 95 7.67 7.85 2.72
CA VAL A 95 7.68 8.54 4.01
C VAL A 95 7.30 7.57 5.12
N ARG A 96 8.00 7.66 6.25
CA ARG A 96 7.62 6.89 7.43
C ARG A 96 6.22 7.27 7.91
N LEU A 97 5.45 6.29 8.33
CA LEU A 97 4.07 6.48 8.75
C LEU A 97 3.91 7.55 9.85
N GLY A 98 4.82 7.57 10.83
CA GLY A 98 4.84 8.58 11.89
C GLY A 98 5.09 10.00 11.39
N ASP A 99 5.82 10.14 10.28
CA ASP A 99 6.16 11.43 9.69
C ASP A 99 5.09 11.91 8.70
N LEU A 100 4.16 11.05 8.30
CA LEU A 100 3.09 11.40 7.35
C LEU A 100 2.19 12.52 7.88
N LEU A 101 2.00 12.57 9.19
CA LEU A 101 1.18 13.56 9.89
C LEU A 101 2.03 14.65 10.58
N SER A 102 3.35 14.59 10.45
CA SER A 102 4.25 15.58 11.02
C SER A 102 4.38 16.82 10.15
N ASP A 103 5.04 17.82 10.69
CA ASP A 103 5.29 19.09 10.04
C ASP A 103 5.92 18.90 8.64
N LEU A 104 5.40 19.61 7.65
CA LEU A 104 5.89 19.63 6.27
C LEU A 104 7.32 20.22 6.13
N VAL A 105 7.89 20.71 7.22
CA VAL A 105 9.23 21.33 7.25
C VAL A 105 10.33 20.35 7.62
N SER A 106 10.02 19.13 8.07
CA SER A 106 11.05 18.17 8.45
C SER A 106 11.83 17.67 7.22
N ASN A 107 13.16 17.86 7.25
CA ASN A 107 14.07 17.39 6.22
C ASN A 107 14.81 16.15 6.74
N GLN A 108 14.34 14.97 6.37
CA GLN A 108 15.03 13.72 6.73
C GLN A 108 16.00 13.24 5.64
N ASN A 109 15.92 13.81 4.46
CA ASN A 109 16.69 13.44 3.27
C ASN A 109 17.23 14.70 2.57
N SER A 110 17.93 14.53 1.46
CA SER A 110 18.41 15.62 0.61
C SER A 110 17.27 16.47 0.00
N LEU A 111 16.04 15.95 -0.06
CA LEU A 111 14.84 16.66 -0.48
C LEU A 111 14.04 17.13 0.74
N SER A 112 13.51 18.35 0.66
CA SER A 112 12.54 18.81 1.65
C SER A 112 11.22 18.04 1.52
N ARG A 113 10.44 18.01 2.60
CA ARG A 113 9.11 17.38 2.59
C ARG A 113 8.22 17.95 1.47
N LEU A 114 8.24 19.25 1.25
CA LEU A 114 7.46 19.89 0.18
C LEU A 114 7.88 19.39 -1.22
N GLN A 115 9.17 19.16 -1.45
CA GLN A 115 9.65 18.60 -2.71
C GLN A 115 9.19 17.16 -2.89
N VAL A 116 9.24 16.35 -1.84
CA VAL A 116 8.72 14.96 -1.86
C VAL A 116 7.23 14.95 -2.19
N GLU A 117 6.43 15.80 -1.54
CA GLU A 117 4.98 15.90 -1.79
C GLU A 117 4.68 16.40 -3.22
N LEU A 118 5.47 17.32 -3.75
CA LEU A 118 5.33 17.77 -5.13
C LEU A 118 5.59 16.63 -6.14
N ILE A 119 6.60 15.81 -5.89
CA ILE A 119 6.91 14.64 -6.71
C ILE A 119 5.75 13.63 -6.62
N ALA A 120 5.26 13.34 -5.41
CA ALA A 120 4.14 12.43 -5.21
C ALA A 120 2.87 12.91 -5.91
N ALA A 121 2.51 14.19 -5.79
CA ALA A 121 1.37 14.78 -6.47
C ALA A 121 1.52 14.73 -8.00
N ARG A 122 2.73 15.00 -8.50
CA ARG A 122 3.02 14.89 -9.94
C ARG A 122 2.89 13.47 -10.44
N THR A 123 3.38 12.50 -9.69
CA THR A 123 3.28 11.07 -10.00
C THR A 123 1.82 10.63 -10.02
N SER A 124 1.03 11.00 -9.02
CA SER A 124 -0.41 10.73 -8.97
C SER A 124 -1.13 11.30 -10.20
N LYS A 125 -0.84 12.54 -10.57
CA LYS A 125 -1.43 13.16 -11.75
C LYS A 125 -1.07 12.43 -13.04
N LEU A 126 0.18 11.99 -13.21
CA LEU A 126 0.62 11.27 -14.41
C LEU A 126 -0.01 9.87 -14.52
N ASN A 127 -0.35 9.27 -13.41
CA ASN A 127 -1.03 7.98 -13.34
C ASN A 127 -2.56 8.12 -13.28
N GLU A 128 -3.10 9.33 -13.52
CA GLU A 128 -4.54 9.61 -13.46
C GLU A 128 -5.19 9.14 -12.14
N CYS A 129 -4.45 9.17 -11.05
CA CYS A 129 -4.94 8.78 -9.74
C CYS A 129 -5.95 9.83 -9.26
N PHE A 130 -7.16 9.38 -8.95
CA PHE A 130 -8.24 10.26 -8.50
C PHE A 130 -8.06 10.75 -7.05
N TYR A 131 -7.31 10.02 -6.23
CA TYR A 131 -7.11 10.31 -4.81
C TYR A 131 -6.10 11.42 -4.57
#